data_195cabb728d40dc03b20b3399fa8fed8
#
_entry.id   195cabb728d40dc03b20b3399fa8fed8
#
_cell.length_a   1.000
_cell.length_b   1.000
_cell.length_c   1.000
_cell.angle_alpha   90.00
_cell.angle_beta   90.00
_cell.angle_gamma   90.00
#
_symmetry.space_group_name_H-M   'P 1'
#
loop_
_entity.id
_entity.type
_entity.pdbx_description
1 polymer ?
#
loop_
_entity_poly.entity_id
_entity_poly.type
_entity_poly.pdbx_seq_one_letter_code
_entity_poly.pdbx_strand_id
1 'polypeptide(L)'
;MAGDPYKIKKNKVPVKDTNTYRILALDAATNITGYAIYDNKTLVSFGTFKTNSSHEATERINQFKGWLRAALKAWQPDFVGIENIQL
;
A
#
# COMPACT_ATOMS: atom_id res chain seq x y z
N MET A 1 4.44 16.83 18.12
CA MET A 1 4.09 15.44 17.86
C MET A 1 4.52 15.04 16.47
N ALA A 2 5.16 13.92 16.34
CA ALA A 2 5.56 13.43 15.04
C ALA A 2 4.32 13.08 14.21
N GLY A 3 4.35 13.38 12.93
CA GLY A 3 3.29 12.96 12.03
C GLY A 3 3.29 11.46 11.79
N ASP A 4 2.31 11.01 11.02
CA ASP A 4 2.23 9.62 10.59
C ASP A 4 3.46 9.29 9.74
N PRO A 5 4.32 8.32 10.15
CA PRO A 5 5.51 7.97 9.39
C PRO A 5 5.20 7.37 8.03
N TYR A 6 3.95 6.94 7.81
CA TYR A 6 3.53 6.32 6.56
C TYR A 6 2.73 7.27 5.68
N LYS A 7 2.63 8.55 6.07
CA LYS A 7 1.81 9.52 5.35
C LYS A 7 2.31 9.71 3.92
N ILE A 8 1.41 9.52 2.98
CA ILE A 8 1.68 9.72 1.56
C ILE A 8 1.29 11.13 1.17
N LYS A 9 2.17 11.83 0.45
CA LYS A 9 1.91 13.21 0.02
C LYS A 9 0.79 13.23 -1.01
N LYS A 10 -0.24 14.05 -0.76
CA LYS A 10 -1.41 14.13 -1.63
C LYS A 10 -1.05 14.54 -3.06
N ASN A 11 -0.04 15.38 -3.24
CA ASN A 11 0.37 15.82 -4.57
C ASN A 11 1.03 14.72 -5.40
N LYS A 12 1.36 13.59 -4.79
CA LYS A 12 1.88 12.41 -5.48
C LYS A 12 0.77 11.46 -5.92
N VAL A 13 -0.47 11.72 -5.51
CA VAL A 13 -1.60 10.85 -5.81
C VAL A 13 -2.46 11.51 -6.88
N PRO A 14 -2.58 10.90 -8.07
CA PRO A 14 -3.45 11.46 -9.12
C PRO A 14 -4.90 11.59 -8.65
N VAL A 15 -5.55 12.65 -9.09
CA VAL A 15 -6.96 12.85 -8.80
C VAL A 15 -7.78 11.75 -9.44
N LYS A 16 -8.71 11.20 -8.67
CA LYS A 16 -9.61 10.15 -9.12
C LYS A 16 -11.00 10.74 -9.37
N ASP A 17 -11.52 10.59 -10.58
CA ASP A 17 -12.87 11.00 -10.90
C ASP A 17 -13.83 9.80 -10.87
N THR A 18 -15.12 10.05 -11.17
CA THR A 18 -16.14 9.00 -11.10
C THR A 18 -15.97 7.91 -12.15
N ASN A 19 -15.18 8.16 -13.20
CA ASN A 19 -14.92 7.19 -14.24
C ASN A 19 -13.63 6.42 -14.02
N THR A 20 -12.85 6.82 -13.02
CA THR A 20 -11.58 6.15 -12.70
C THR A 20 -11.84 5.01 -11.73
N TYR A 21 -11.35 3.86 -12.08
CA TYR A 21 -11.42 2.64 -11.29
C TYR A 21 -10.02 2.35 -10.76
N ARG A 22 -9.81 2.49 -9.47
CA ARG A 22 -8.49 2.35 -8.87
C ARG A 22 -8.36 1.06 -8.12
N ILE A 23 -7.26 0.34 -8.38
CA ILE A 23 -6.94 -0.92 -7.75
C ILE A 23 -5.60 -0.80 -7.05
N LEU A 24 -5.56 -1.22 -5.79
CA LEU A 24 -4.32 -1.46 -5.06
C LEU A 24 -4.05 -2.96 -5.06
N ALA A 25 -2.97 -3.37 -5.71
CA ALA A 25 -2.55 -4.76 -5.76
C ALA A 25 -1.38 -4.97 -4.79
N LEU A 26 -1.47 -5.97 -3.94
CA LEU A 26 -0.47 -6.28 -2.94
C LEU A 26 0.09 -7.67 -3.16
N ASP A 27 1.42 -7.78 -3.10
CA ASP A 27 2.12 -9.06 -3.08
C ASP A 27 2.84 -9.13 -1.72
N ALA A 28 2.20 -9.79 -0.77
CA ALA A 28 2.67 -9.80 0.62
C ALA A 28 3.65 -10.94 0.85
N ALA A 29 4.84 -10.59 1.29
CA ALA A 29 5.85 -11.55 1.75
C ALA A 29 6.15 -11.26 3.21
N THR A 30 7.00 -12.11 3.82
CA THR A 30 7.26 -12.04 5.26
C THR A 30 7.80 -10.69 5.70
N ASN A 31 8.77 -10.15 4.97
CA ASN A 31 9.45 -8.91 5.34
C ASN A 31 9.24 -7.77 4.36
N ILE A 32 8.79 -8.08 3.15
CA ILE A 32 8.65 -7.12 2.08
C ILE A 32 7.29 -7.31 1.43
N THR A 33 6.56 -6.21 1.30
CA THR A 33 5.30 -6.21 0.55
C THR A 33 5.51 -5.38 -0.70
N GLY A 34 5.31 -5.99 -1.86
CA GLY A 34 5.25 -5.28 -3.12
C GLY A 34 3.86 -4.71 -3.32
N TYR A 35 3.77 -3.53 -3.92
CA TYR A 35 2.47 -2.96 -4.23
C TYR A 35 2.49 -2.29 -5.59
N ALA A 36 1.32 -2.27 -6.21
CA ALA A 36 1.09 -1.56 -7.46
C ALA A 36 -0.28 -0.92 -7.43
N ILE A 37 -0.39 0.27 -7.98
CA ILE A 37 -1.65 0.98 -8.06
C ILE A 37 -1.96 1.23 -9.53
N TYR A 38 -3.16 0.80 -9.94
CA TYR A 38 -3.65 0.99 -11.30
C TYR A 38 -4.85 1.91 -11.29
N ASP A 39 -4.87 2.85 -12.22
CA ASP A 39 -6.07 3.62 -12.55
C ASP A 39 -6.56 3.10 -13.89
N ASN A 40 -7.70 2.42 -13.86
CA ASN A 40 -8.20 1.63 -14.97
C ASN A 40 -7.15 0.57 -15.34
N LYS A 41 -6.55 0.63 -16.52
CA LYS A 41 -5.50 -0.31 -16.93
C LYS A 41 -4.10 0.30 -16.88
N THR A 42 -3.98 1.51 -16.35
CA THR A 42 -2.70 2.24 -16.33
C THR A 42 -2.05 2.10 -14.97
N LEU A 43 -0.80 1.64 -14.96
CA LEU A 43 0.01 1.59 -13.74
C LEU A 43 0.41 3.01 -13.37
N VAL A 44 -0.03 3.51 -12.21
CA VAL A 44 0.25 4.88 -11.78
C VAL A 44 1.25 4.97 -10.65
N SER A 45 1.45 3.89 -9.92
CA SER A 45 2.47 3.84 -8.87
C SER A 45 2.79 2.39 -8.50
N PHE A 46 4.03 2.17 -8.05
CA PHE A 46 4.43 0.87 -7.55
C PHE A 46 5.62 1.06 -6.61
N GLY A 47 5.84 0.06 -5.79
CA GLY A 47 6.98 0.10 -4.87
C GLY A 47 6.94 -1.06 -3.90
N THR A 48 7.71 -0.92 -2.85
CA THR A 48 7.77 -1.92 -1.79
C THR A 48 7.66 -1.26 -0.44
N PHE A 49 7.12 -2.01 0.53
CA PHE A 49 7.13 -1.65 1.93
C PHE A 49 7.87 -2.75 2.69
N LYS A 50 8.88 -2.36 3.44
CA LYS A 50 9.69 -3.28 4.23
C LYS A 50 9.36 -3.14 5.69
N THR A 51 9.16 -4.28 6.37
CA THR A 51 9.15 -4.29 7.84
C THR A 51 10.55 -4.65 8.34
N ASN A 52 10.86 -4.26 9.58
CA ASN A 52 12.15 -4.56 10.17
C ASN A 52 12.15 -6.01 10.64
N SER A 53 13.03 -6.83 10.05
CA SER A 53 13.10 -8.27 10.35
C SER A 53 13.57 -8.56 11.77
N SER A 54 14.20 -7.59 12.45
CA SER A 54 14.62 -7.76 13.85
C SER A 54 13.45 -7.60 14.84
N HIS A 55 12.32 -7.05 14.39
CA HIS A 55 11.14 -6.89 15.22
C HIS A 55 10.35 -8.19 15.31
N GLU A 56 9.61 -8.34 16.39
CA GLU A 56 8.71 -9.47 16.55
C GLU A 56 7.60 -9.45 15.53
N ALA A 57 6.99 -10.61 15.28
CA ALA A 57 5.95 -10.77 14.28
C ALA A 57 4.78 -9.82 14.51
N THR A 58 4.35 -9.65 15.77
CA THR A 58 3.26 -8.74 16.12
C THR A 58 3.57 -7.31 15.70
N GLU A 59 4.80 -6.88 15.97
CA GLU A 59 5.22 -5.52 15.63
C GLU A 59 5.29 -5.31 14.13
N ARG A 60 5.77 -6.32 13.39
CA ARG A 60 5.80 -6.26 11.93
C ARG A 60 4.40 -6.16 11.34
N ILE A 61 3.44 -6.90 11.91
CA ILE A 61 2.04 -6.83 11.50
C ILE A 61 1.49 -5.42 11.74
N ASN A 62 1.82 -4.82 12.89
CA ASN A 62 1.37 -3.46 13.20
C ASN A 62 1.97 -2.44 12.24
N GLN A 63 3.23 -2.60 11.86
CA GLN A 63 3.86 -1.74 10.86
C GLN A 63 3.15 -1.86 9.50
N PHE A 64 2.84 -3.07 9.09
CA PHE A 64 2.12 -3.30 7.84
C PHE A 64 0.72 -2.67 7.88
N LYS A 65 0.00 -2.84 8.99
CA LYS A 65 -1.33 -2.24 9.16
C LYS A 65 -1.27 -0.72 9.08
N GLY A 66 -0.25 -0.11 9.69
CA GLY A 66 -0.07 1.34 9.65
C GLY A 66 0.17 1.83 8.24
N TRP A 67 1.06 1.16 7.50
CA TRP A 67 1.32 1.49 6.11
C TRP A 67 0.07 1.31 5.24
N LEU A 68 -0.63 0.19 5.40
CA LEU A 68 -1.81 -0.10 4.60
C LEU A 68 -2.91 0.94 4.85
N ARG A 69 -3.11 1.31 6.12
CA ARG A 69 -4.09 2.34 6.47
C ARG A 69 -3.76 3.67 5.79
N ALA A 70 -2.49 4.06 5.80
CA ALA A 70 -2.05 5.29 5.14
C ALA A 70 -2.25 5.21 3.62
N ALA A 71 -1.95 4.06 3.03
CA ALA A 71 -2.13 3.85 1.60
C ALA A 71 -3.61 3.92 1.20
N LEU A 72 -4.48 3.26 1.97
CA LEU A 72 -5.92 3.28 1.71
C LEU A 72 -6.48 4.70 1.81
N LYS A 73 -6.01 5.45 2.81
CA LYS A 73 -6.47 6.83 3.01
C LYS A 73 -6.01 7.75 1.88
N ALA A 74 -4.77 7.59 1.44
CA ALA A 74 -4.19 8.46 0.41
C ALA A 74 -4.71 8.14 -0.98
N TRP A 75 -4.77 6.85 -1.32
CA TRP A 75 -5.11 6.42 -2.68
C TRP A 75 -6.59 6.18 -2.88
N GLN A 76 -7.32 5.83 -1.83
CA GLN A 76 -8.76 5.53 -1.88
C GLN A 76 -9.11 4.57 -3.01
N PRO A 77 -8.50 3.37 -3.03
CA PRO A 77 -8.76 2.43 -4.10
C PRO A 77 -10.20 1.89 -4.03
N ASP A 78 -10.73 1.55 -5.19
CA ASP A 78 -12.05 0.91 -5.28
C ASP A 78 -11.95 -0.57 -4.90
N PHE A 79 -10.81 -1.19 -5.17
CA PHE A 79 -10.55 -2.59 -4.84
C PHE A 79 -9.13 -2.77 -4.35
N VAL A 80 -8.96 -3.74 -3.45
CA VAL A 80 -7.66 -4.18 -2.98
C VAL A 80 -7.54 -5.66 -3.28
N GLY A 81 -6.55 -6.02 -4.08
CA GLY A 81 -6.22 -7.41 -4.36
C GLY A 81 -4.97 -7.82 -3.61
N ILE A 82 -5.01 -8.98 -2.97
CA ILE A 82 -3.85 -9.50 -2.26
C ILE A 82 -3.49 -10.83 -2.91
N GLU A 83 -2.25 -10.89 -3.38
CA GLU A 83 -1.71 -12.11 -3.93
C GLU A 83 -0.72 -12.68 -2.91
N ASN A 84 -0.94 -13.92 -2.52
CA ASN A 84 -0.05 -14.61 -1.60
C ASN A 84 0.53 -15.81 -2.33
N ILE A 85 1.74 -15.61 -2.85
CA ILE A 85 2.44 -16.70 -3.53
C ILE A 85 3.24 -17.45 -2.47
N GLN A 86 2.84 -18.66 -2.22
CA GLN A 86 3.61 -19.57 -1.38
C GLN A 86 4.46 -20.44 -2.27
N LEU A 87 5.75 -20.32 -2.07
CA LEU A 87 6.73 -21.13 -2.78
C LEU A 87 7.17 -22.31 -1.93
#